data_b83da2bbc1d6732543dbd15b67b7cbfc
#
_entry.id   b83da2bbc1d6732543dbd15b67b7cbfc
#
_cell.length_a   1.000
_cell.length_b   1.000
_cell.length_c   1.000
_cell.angle_alpha   90.00
_cell.angle_beta   90.00
_cell.angle_gamma   90.00
#
_symmetry.space_group_name_H-M   'P 1'
#
loop_
_entity.id
_entity.type
_entity.pdbx_description
1 polymer ?
#
loop_
_entity_poly.entity_id
_entity_poly.type
_entity_poly.pdbx_seq_one_letter_code
_entity_poly.pdbx_strand_id
1 'polypeptide(L)'
;ARDVLALSFYLLAMNTADLFGDDAEIVEDRITYHRQKTATRRKDEALMSVKVEPEALPLIHKYRDPDKRRLFSFYKMYANFREFNHNVNAGCKQLAAHLGIDVPLSTYYIRHTWATLASEECGISEADIALALNHVGAATGLESGKSLKTTRGYIHRRFTRNDTNNRIVLDYVKSKY
;
A
#
# COMPACT_ATOMS: atom_id res chain seq x y z
N ALA A 1 -4.21 9.60 -12.46
CA ALA A 1 -3.80 9.91 -11.09
C ALA A 1 -4.86 9.47 -10.07
N ARG A 2 -6.10 10.02 -10.10
CA ARG A 2 -7.17 9.71 -9.15
C ARG A 2 -7.31 8.21 -8.88
N ASP A 3 -7.48 7.42 -9.91
CA ASP A 3 -7.70 5.99 -9.79
C ASP A 3 -6.48 5.25 -9.20
N VAL A 4 -5.25 5.71 -9.52
CA VAL A 4 -4.02 5.14 -8.94
C VAL A 4 -3.92 5.48 -7.45
N LEU A 5 -4.27 6.70 -7.05
CA LEU A 5 -4.31 7.10 -5.64
C LEU A 5 -5.35 6.27 -4.87
N ALA A 6 -6.57 6.15 -5.42
CA ALA A 6 -7.64 5.37 -4.80
C ALA A 6 -7.26 3.89 -4.69
N LEU A 7 -6.73 3.29 -5.77
CA LEU A 7 -6.28 1.89 -5.77
C LEU A 7 -5.17 1.67 -4.73
N SER A 8 -4.17 2.55 -4.68
CA SER A 8 -3.13 2.50 -3.66
C SER A 8 -3.71 2.55 -2.25
N PHE A 9 -4.64 3.47 -1.98
CA PHE A 9 -5.27 3.64 -0.68
C PHE A 9 -6.05 2.39 -0.25
N TYR A 10 -6.91 1.87 -1.12
CA TYR A 10 -7.72 0.67 -0.84
C TYR A 10 -6.86 -0.58 -0.62
N LEU A 11 -5.70 -0.65 -1.26
CA LEU A 11 -4.73 -1.73 -1.13
C LEU A 11 -3.70 -1.47 -0.02
N LEU A 12 -4.15 -0.94 1.13
CA LEU A 12 -3.30 -0.73 2.32
C LEU A 12 -2.11 0.18 2.01
N ALA A 13 -2.37 1.28 1.30
CA ALA A 13 -1.37 2.23 0.85
C ALA A 13 -0.20 1.57 0.07
N MET A 14 -0.53 0.61 -0.82
CA MET A 14 0.42 -0.06 -1.70
C MET A 14 1.20 0.96 -2.53
N ASN A 15 2.52 0.82 -2.61
CA ASN A 15 3.37 1.76 -3.31
C ASN A 15 3.14 1.68 -4.83
N THR A 16 3.27 2.81 -5.54
CA THR A 16 3.15 2.83 -7.00
C THR A 16 4.18 1.97 -7.72
N ALA A 17 5.36 1.75 -7.12
CA ALA A 17 6.35 0.82 -7.67
C ALA A 17 5.82 -0.63 -7.66
N ASP A 18 5.14 -1.01 -6.57
CA ASP A 18 4.56 -2.35 -6.43
C ASP A 18 3.30 -2.51 -7.32
N LEU A 19 2.51 -1.42 -7.53
CA LEU A 19 1.41 -1.41 -8.52
C LEU A 19 1.90 -1.54 -9.98
N PHE A 20 3.06 -1.00 -10.29
CA PHE A 20 3.65 -1.09 -11.64
C PHE A 20 4.44 -2.38 -11.86
N GLY A 21 4.89 -3.02 -10.79
CA GLY A 21 5.76 -4.19 -10.80
C GLY A 21 5.16 -5.43 -11.43
N ASP A 22 5.96 -6.47 -11.52
CA ASP A 22 5.63 -7.77 -12.10
C ASP A 22 5.50 -8.88 -11.07
N ASP A 23 5.78 -8.59 -9.81
CA ASP A 23 5.77 -9.56 -8.71
C ASP A 23 4.38 -9.76 -8.06
N ALA A 24 3.45 -8.82 -8.25
CA ALA A 24 2.14 -8.88 -7.61
C ALA A 24 1.19 -9.86 -8.33
N GLU A 25 0.52 -10.71 -7.54
CA GLU A 25 -0.49 -11.64 -8.02
C GLU A 25 -1.76 -11.60 -7.15
N ILE A 26 -2.89 -12.01 -7.74
CA ILE A 26 -4.15 -12.24 -7.00
C ILE A 26 -4.34 -13.74 -6.81
N VAL A 27 -4.40 -14.15 -5.55
CA VAL A 27 -4.77 -15.50 -5.13
C VAL A 27 -6.00 -15.40 -4.24
N GLU A 28 -7.11 -16.00 -4.68
CA GLU A 28 -8.42 -15.87 -4.01
C GLU A 28 -8.85 -14.40 -3.89
N ASP A 29 -9.01 -13.90 -2.66
CA ASP A 29 -9.40 -12.53 -2.34
C ASP A 29 -8.21 -11.67 -1.90
N ARG A 30 -6.98 -12.06 -2.23
CA ARG A 30 -5.76 -11.39 -1.74
C ARG A 30 -4.80 -11.03 -2.86
N ILE A 31 -4.16 -9.87 -2.73
CA ILE A 31 -2.99 -9.48 -3.53
C ILE A 31 -1.76 -9.78 -2.71
N THR A 32 -0.88 -10.62 -3.25
CA THR A 32 0.40 -10.99 -2.64
C THR A 32 1.54 -10.47 -3.50
N TYR A 33 2.56 -9.87 -2.89
CA TYR A 33 3.72 -9.31 -3.57
C TYR A 33 4.90 -9.13 -2.63
N HIS A 34 6.12 -9.05 -3.18
CA HIS A 34 7.32 -8.66 -2.46
C HIS A 34 7.59 -7.18 -2.70
N ARG A 35 7.67 -6.40 -1.63
CA ARG A 35 7.85 -4.95 -1.75
C ARG A 35 9.20 -4.61 -2.40
N GLN A 36 9.18 -4.13 -3.64
CA GLN A 36 10.35 -3.89 -4.49
C GLN A 36 11.49 -3.11 -3.79
N LYS A 37 11.14 -2.06 -3.04
CA LYS A 37 12.15 -1.20 -2.37
C LYS A 37 12.98 -1.93 -1.31
N THR A 38 12.50 -3.01 -0.72
CA THR A 38 13.10 -3.65 0.46
C THR A 38 13.28 -5.16 0.34
N ALA A 39 12.80 -5.80 -0.70
CA ALA A 39 12.88 -7.25 -0.91
C ALA A 39 14.31 -7.78 -0.76
N THR A 40 15.27 -7.18 -1.46
CA THR A 40 16.67 -7.62 -1.47
C THR A 40 17.42 -7.40 -0.15
N ARG A 41 16.85 -6.64 0.79
CA ARG A 41 17.50 -6.28 2.06
C ARG A 41 16.96 -7.08 3.26
N ARG A 42 15.96 -7.94 3.04
CA ARG A 42 15.24 -8.61 4.12
C ARG A 42 15.20 -10.12 3.92
N LYS A 43 15.28 -10.87 5.03
CA LYS A 43 15.20 -12.34 5.03
C LYS A 43 13.82 -12.87 4.63
N ASP A 44 12.76 -12.10 4.87
CA ASP A 44 11.37 -12.41 4.50
C ASP A 44 11.00 -11.81 3.14
N GLU A 45 12.02 -11.36 2.37
CA GLU A 45 11.89 -10.75 1.05
C GLU A 45 10.83 -9.64 0.99
N ALA A 46 10.51 -9.08 2.15
CA ALA A 46 9.50 -8.03 2.33
C ALA A 46 8.10 -8.43 1.82
N LEU A 47 7.71 -9.69 1.98
CA LEU A 47 6.41 -10.23 1.58
C LEU A 47 5.26 -9.40 2.18
N MET A 48 4.30 -9.07 1.33
CA MET A 48 3.02 -8.45 1.64
C MET A 48 1.88 -9.31 1.11
N SER A 49 0.80 -9.38 1.87
CA SER A 49 -0.46 -9.94 1.43
C SER A 49 -1.58 -9.04 1.93
N VAL A 50 -2.36 -8.50 1.01
CA VAL A 50 -3.41 -7.51 1.25
C VAL A 50 -4.72 -8.09 0.79
N LYS A 51 -5.73 -8.10 1.67
CA LYS A 51 -7.08 -8.49 1.30
C LYS A 51 -7.66 -7.47 0.32
N VAL A 52 -8.30 -7.97 -0.71
CA VAL A 52 -9.02 -7.14 -1.69
C VAL A 52 -10.37 -6.76 -1.12
N GLU A 53 -10.50 -5.51 -0.72
CA GLU A 53 -11.77 -4.98 -0.22
C GLU A 53 -12.70 -4.58 -1.39
N PRO A 54 -14.02 -4.58 -1.18
CA PRO A 54 -15.01 -4.31 -2.24
C PRO A 54 -14.75 -2.99 -2.99
N GLU A 55 -14.27 -1.97 -2.29
CA GLU A 55 -13.95 -0.65 -2.84
C GLU A 55 -12.85 -0.69 -3.90
N ALA A 56 -11.93 -1.66 -3.81
CA ALA A 56 -10.84 -1.83 -4.77
C ALA A 56 -11.28 -2.55 -6.05
N LEU A 57 -12.31 -3.40 -5.98
CA LEU A 57 -12.72 -4.29 -7.08
C LEU A 57 -12.95 -3.56 -8.41
N PRO A 58 -13.69 -2.43 -8.48
CA PRO A 58 -13.93 -1.74 -9.74
C PRO A 58 -12.63 -1.27 -10.42
N LEU A 59 -11.67 -0.82 -9.62
CA LEU A 59 -10.37 -0.36 -10.12
C LEU A 59 -9.46 -1.52 -10.51
N ILE A 60 -9.49 -2.61 -9.74
CA ILE A 60 -8.78 -3.84 -10.10
C ILE A 60 -9.29 -4.36 -11.44
N HIS A 61 -10.61 -4.48 -11.62
CA HIS A 61 -11.19 -4.92 -12.88
C HIS A 61 -10.82 -4.01 -14.05
N LYS A 62 -10.83 -2.68 -13.83
CA LYS A 62 -10.48 -1.68 -14.86
C LYS A 62 -9.03 -1.79 -15.31
N TYR A 63 -8.10 -2.05 -14.39
CA TYR A 63 -6.67 -2.00 -14.66
C TYR A 63 -5.99 -3.36 -14.70
N ARG A 64 -6.72 -4.46 -14.44
CA ARG A 64 -6.17 -5.81 -14.52
C ARG A 64 -5.56 -6.08 -15.90
N ASP A 65 -4.38 -6.69 -15.91
CA ASP A 65 -3.75 -7.07 -17.17
C ASP A 65 -4.45 -8.30 -17.79
N PRO A 66 -5.05 -8.16 -18.98
CA PRO A 66 -5.70 -9.27 -19.65
C PRO A 66 -4.71 -10.37 -20.08
N ASP A 67 -3.44 -10.03 -20.32
CA ASP A 67 -2.40 -10.97 -20.71
C ASP A 67 -1.78 -11.70 -19.52
N LYS A 68 -2.18 -11.31 -18.29
CA LYS A 68 -1.69 -11.90 -17.03
C LYS A 68 -0.15 -11.89 -16.89
N ARG A 69 0.54 -10.96 -17.53
CA ARG A 69 1.99 -10.77 -17.38
C ARG A 69 2.34 -10.05 -16.10
N ARG A 70 1.44 -9.15 -15.68
CA ARG A 70 1.50 -8.44 -14.40
C ARG A 70 0.10 -8.38 -13.80
N LEU A 71 0.00 -7.94 -12.57
CA LEU A 71 -1.31 -7.73 -11.95
C LEU A 71 -2.08 -6.62 -12.66
N PHE A 72 -1.40 -5.49 -12.95
CA PHE A 72 -2.00 -4.32 -13.59
C PHE A 72 -1.35 -3.99 -14.93
N SER A 73 -2.14 -3.48 -15.86
CA SER A 73 -1.75 -3.15 -17.24
C SER A 73 -0.99 -1.83 -17.40
N PHE A 74 -0.58 -1.16 -16.32
CA PHE A 74 0.13 0.13 -16.38
C PHE A 74 1.39 0.10 -17.25
N TYR A 75 2.12 -1.02 -17.27
CA TYR A 75 3.31 -1.20 -18.10
C TYR A 75 3.02 -1.16 -19.61
N LYS A 76 1.77 -1.32 -20.06
CA LYS A 76 1.37 -1.19 -21.45
C LYS A 76 1.19 0.27 -21.88
N MET A 77 0.97 1.16 -20.90
CA MET A 77 0.75 2.59 -21.12
C MET A 77 2.01 3.44 -20.93
N TYR A 78 2.98 2.92 -20.20
CA TYR A 78 4.21 3.64 -19.81
C TYR A 78 5.42 2.73 -20.02
N ALA A 79 6.47 3.26 -20.66
CA ALA A 79 7.66 2.48 -20.99
C ALA A 79 8.41 1.94 -19.76
N ASN A 80 8.32 2.64 -18.62
CA ASN A 80 8.97 2.24 -17.37
C ASN A 80 8.31 2.87 -16.15
N PHE A 81 8.69 2.39 -14.95
CA PHE A 81 8.16 2.89 -13.68
C PHE A 81 8.40 4.40 -13.48
N ARG A 82 9.56 4.92 -13.92
CA ARG A 82 9.89 6.34 -13.75
C ARG A 82 8.89 7.22 -14.50
N GLU A 83 8.57 6.86 -15.73
CA GLU A 83 7.59 7.55 -16.56
C GLU A 83 6.19 7.44 -15.95
N PHE A 84 5.76 6.25 -15.55
CA PHE A 84 4.48 6.03 -14.87
C PHE A 84 4.36 6.92 -13.63
N ASN A 85 5.34 6.87 -12.73
CA ASN A 85 5.31 7.62 -11.48
C ASN A 85 5.35 9.14 -11.72
N HIS A 86 6.11 9.60 -12.74
CA HIS A 86 6.14 11.01 -13.15
C HIS A 86 4.75 11.48 -13.60
N ASN A 87 4.10 10.75 -14.50
CA ASN A 87 2.79 11.10 -15.03
C ASN A 87 1.69 11.04 -13.95
N VAL A 88 1.72 10.05 -13.07
CA VAL A 88 0.79 10.00 -11.92
C VAL A 88 0.97 11.22 -11.02
N ASN A 89 2.20 11.59 -10.68
CA ASN A 89 2.46 12.78 -9.84
C ASN A 89 2.10 14.10 -10.55
N ALA A 90 2.30 14.22 -11.86
CA ALA A 90 1.81 15.36 -12.63
C ALA A 90 0.27 15.47 -12.55
N GLY A 91 -0.42 14.34 -12.70
CA GLY A 91 -1.87 14.29 -12.54
C GLY A 91 -2.34 14.55 -11.10
N CYS A 92 -1.54 14.21 -10.08
CA CYS A 92 -1.82 14.58 -8.69
C CYS A 92 -1.79 16.10 -8.49
N LYS A 93 -0.82 16.81 -9.09
CA LYS A 93 -0.74 18.27 -9.04
C LYS A 93 -1.95 18.93 -9.70
N GLN A 94 -2.38 18.42 -10.86
CA GLN A 94 -3.58 18.90 -11.55
C GLN A 94 -4.84 18.66 -10.70
N LEU A 95 -4.95 17.50 -10.07
CA LEU A 95 -6.06 17.16 -9.20
C LEU A 95 -6.11 18.08 -7.96
N ALA A 96 -4.96 18.34 -7.33
CA ALA A 96 -4.86 19.28 -6.22
C ALA A 96 -5.32 20.68 -6.61
N ALA A 97 -4.83 21.19 -7.75
CA ALA A 97 -5.24 22.50 -8.27
C ALA A 97 -6.75 22.58 -8.55
N HIS A 98 -7.31 21.52 -9.15
CA HIS A 98 -8.75 21.44 -9.45
C HIS A 98 -9.63 21.42 -8.17
N LEU A 99 -9.13 20.80 -7.10
CA LEU A 99 -9.85 20.67 -5.83
C LEU A 99 -9.55 21.79 -4.84
N GLY A 100 -8.70 22.78 -5.19
CA GLY A 100 -8.29 23.85 -4.29
C GLY A 100 -7.45 23.37 -3.11
N ILE A 101 -6.67 22.30 -3.28
CA ILE A 101 -5.83 21.73 -2.23
C ILE A 101 -4.46 22.41 -2.28
N ASP A 102 -4.11 23.20 -1.26
CA ASP A 102 -2.86 23.98 -1.19
C ASP A 102 -1.60 23.16 -0.81
N VAL A 103 -1.73 21.85 -0.63
CA VAL A 103 -0.58 21.01 -0.33
C VAL A 103 -0.12 20.26 -1.58
N PRO A 104 1.19 19.99 -1.75
CA PRO A 104 1.72 19.30 -2.92
C PRO A 104 1.30 17.83 -2.92
N LEU A 105 0.13 17.53 -3.50
CA LEU A 105 -0.36 16.16 -3.61
C LEU A 105 0.56 15.32 -4.47
N SER A 106 0.93 14.14 -3.98
CA SER A 106 1.75 13.15 -4.70
C SER A 106 1.37 11.74 -4.29
N THR A 107 1.86 10.75 -5.02
CA THR A 107 1.67 9.33 -4.69
C THR A 107 2.16 8.96 -3.28
N TYR A 108 3.14 9.70 -2.76
CA TYR A 108 3.67 9.49 -1.42
C TYR A 108 2.68 9.90 -0.31
N TYR A 109 1.87 10.93 -0.55
CA TYR A 109 0.88 11.40 0.43
C TYR A 109 -0.19 10.36 0.76
N ILE A 110 -0.49 9.42 -0.15
CA ILE A 110 -1.46 8.35 0.14
C ILE A 110 -1.04 7.51 1.34
N ARG A 111 0.25 7.22 1.47
CA ARG A 111 0.77 6.46 2.62
C ARG A 111 0.68 7.28 3.91
N HIS A 112 1.00 8.57 3.84
CA HIS A 112 0.82 9.47 4.97
C HIS A 112 -0.65 9.60 5.35
N THR A 113 -1.54 9.78 4.38
CA THR A 113 -2.98 9.89 4.62
C THR A 113 -3.51 8.63 5.31
N TRP A 114 -3.20 7.44 4.77
CA TRP A 114 -3.63 6.20 5.39
C TRP A 114 -3.09 6.05 6.82
N ALA A 115 -1.82 6.33 7.05
CA ALA A 115 -1.19 6.25 8.36
C ALA A 115 -1.78 7.25 9.37
N THR A 116 -2.02 8.49 8.92
CA THR A 116 -2.61 9.54 9.78
C THR A 116 -4.05 9.18 10.16
N LEU A 117 -4.87 8.77 9.20
CA LEU A 117 -6.24 8.32 9.49
C LEU A 117 -6.25 7.10 10.43
N ALA A 118 -5.36 6.15 10.22
CA ALA A 118 -5.22 4.98 11.07
C ALA A 118 -4.85 5.35 12.51
N SER A 119 -3.91 6.28 12.69
CA SER A 119 -3.48 6.75 14.01
C SER A 119 -4.50 7.65 14.66
N GLU A 120 -4.80 8.79 14.01
CA GLU A 120 -5.52 9.90 14.65
C GLU A 120 -7.02 9.65 14.73
N GLU A 121 -7.59 8.99 13.69
CA GLU A 121 -9.03 8.85 13.58
C GLU A 121 -9.53 7.45 13.98
N CYS A 122 -8.69 6.43 13.79
CA CYS A 122 -9.06 5.04 14.04
C CYS A 122 -8.39 4.44 15.29
N GLY A 123 -7.47 5.16 15.95
CA GLY A 123 -6.78 4.71 17.16
C GLY A 123 -5.92 3.46 16.96
N ILE A 124 -5.44 3.21 15.73
CA ILE A 124 -4.58 2.08 15.43
C ILE A 124 -3.16 2.37 15.94
N SER A 125 -2.55 1.43 16.64
CA SER A 125 -1.22 1.62 17.23
C SER A 125 -0.15 1.87 16.17
N GLU A 126 0.85 2.70 16.50
CA GLU A 126 2.01 2.94 15.61
C GLU A 126 2.71 1.63 15.21
N ALA A 127 2.77 0.66 16.11
CA ALA A 127 3.36 -0.65 15.84
C ALA A 127 2.58 -1.39 14.73
N ASP A 128 1.26 -1.32 14.75
CA ASP A 128 0.41 -1.92 13.73
C ASP A 128 0.47 -1.17 12.40
N ILE A 129 0.50 0.15 12.46
CA ILE A 129 0.70 1.00 11.27
C ILE A 129 2.05 0.68 10.62
N ALA A 130 3.12 0.56 11.40
CA ALA A 130 4.44 0.20 10.87
C ALA A 130 4.45 -1.21 10.25
N LEU A 131 3.74 -2.19 10.84
CA LEU A 131 3.55 -3.52 10.25
C LEU A 131 2.76 -3.45 8.94
N ALA A 132 1.64 -2.72 8.92
CA ALA A 132 0.80 -2.53 7.74
C ALA A 132 1.59 -1.89 6.59
N LEU A 133 2.39 -0.86 6.89
CA LEU A 133 3.25 -0.20 5.92
C LEU A 133 4.56 -0.94 5.63
N ASN A 134 4.76 -2.14 6.19
CA ASN A 134 5.97 -2.94 6.04
C ASN A 134 7.27 -2.24 6.48
N HIS A 135 7.21 -1.38 7.50
CA HIS A 135 8.34 -0.71 8.12
C HIS A 135 8.93 -1.58 9.24
N VAL A 136 9.64 -2.64 8.89
CA VAL A 136 10.27 -3.54 9.87
C VAL A 136 11.56 -2.92 10.42
N GLY A 137 11.52 -2.51 11.64
CA GLY A 137 12.60 -1.79 12.33
C GLY A 137 12.07 -0.61 13.14
N ALA A 138 11.15 0.17 12.57
CA ALA A 138 10.49 1.27 13.27
C ALA A 138 9.38 0.81 14.23
N ALA A 139 8.74 -0.33 13.95
CA ALA A 139 7.64 -0.87 14.76
C ALA A 139 8.04 -1.32 16.18
N THR A 140 9.27 -1.11 16.56
CA THR A 140 9.75 -1.65 17.82
C THR A 140 10.38 -0.61 18.71
N GLY A 141 10.15 0.64 18.60
CA GLY A 141 10.56 1.68 19.58
C GLY A 141 11.47 1.28 20.75
N LEU A 142 11.85 0.04 20.77
CA LEU A 142 12.83 -0.58 21.64
C LEU A 142 14.10 -0.77 20.82
N GLU A 143 15.01 0.14 20.97
CA GLU A 143 16.43 -0.19 20.83
C GLU A 143 16.67 -1.45 21.65
N SER A 144 16.66 -2.62 20.97
CA SER A 144 16.51 -3.73 21.82
C SER A 144 17.33 -4.89 21.55
N GLY A 145 17.75 -5.39 22.60
CA GLY A 145 18.58 -6.51 22.80
C GLY A 145 18.20 -7.75 21.94
N LYS A 146 19.18 -8.61 21.75
CA LYS A 146 19.16 -9.86 20.97
C LYS A 146 17.94 -10.77 21.23
N SER A 147 17.28 -10.64 22.38
CA SER A 147 16.14 -11.48 22.82
C SER A 147 14.90 -11.36 21.97
N LEU A 148 14.50 -10.16 21.53
CA LEU A 148 13.30 -9.96 20.71
C LEU A 148 13.46 -10.43 19.25
N LYS A 149 14.70 -10.44 18.75
CA LYS A 149 15.00 -10.97 17.41
C LYS A 149 14.74 -12.48 17.33
N THR A 150 15.04 -13.21 18.41
CA THR A 150 14.78 -14.65 18.51
C THR A 150 13.28 -14.93 18.58
N THR A 151 12.55 -14.22 19.44
CA THR A 151 11.09 -14.36 19.58
C THR A 151 10.36 -14.13 18.24
N ARG A 152 10.79 -13.16 17.44
CA ARG A 152 10.23 -12.88 16.11
C ARG A 152 10.45 -14.01 15.11
N GLY A 153 11.52 -14.77 15.24
CA GLY A 153 11.77 -15.96 14.41
C GLY A 153 10.72 -17.06 14.60
N TYR A 154 10.01 -17.06 15.74
CA TYR A 154 8.95 -18.01 16.02
C TYR A 154 7.54 -17.51 15.65
N ILE A 155 7.38 -16.21 15.35
CA ILE A 155 6.09 -15.62 15.01
C ILE A 155 5.89 -15.67 13.49
N HIS A 156 5.04 -16.55 13.02
CA HIS A 156 4.58 -16.52 11.65
C HIS A 156 3.73 -15.28 11.39
N ARG A 157 4.12 -14.48 10.40
CA ARG A 157 3.41 -13.25 10.04
C ARG A 157 2.02 -13.61 9.51
N ARG A 158 0.98 -13.21 10.23
CA ARG A 158 -0.40 -13.27 9.76
C ARG A 158 -0.83 -11.89 9.31
N PHE A 159 -1.40 -11.79 8.11
CA PHE A 159 -1.84 -10.53 7.54
C PHE A 159 -3.25 -10.11 8.00
N THR A 160 -3.98 -10.98 8.69
CA THR A 160 -5.34 -10.71 9.19
C THR A 160 -5.45 -9.42 10.01
N ARG A 161 -4.43 -9.07 10.78
CA ARG A 161 -4.40 -7.82 11.54
C ARG A 161 -4.31 -6.61 10.62
N ASN A 162 -3.53 -6.69 9.55
CA ASN A 162 -3.45 -5.65 8.52
C ASN A 162 -4.79 -5.50 7.81
N ASP A 163 -5.49 -6.61 7.53
CA ASP A 163 -6.80 -6.60 6.88
C ASP A 163 -7.85 -5.92 7.76
N THR A 164 -7.88 -6.27 9.06
CA THR A 164 -8.77 -5.63 10.04
C THR A 164 -8.50 -4.13 10.13
N ASN A 165 -7.24 -3.73 10.24
CA ASN A 165 -6.86 -2.32 10.32
C ASN A 165 -7.23 -1.56 9.04
N ASN A 166 -7.00 -2.17 7.86
CA ASN A 166 -7.39 -1.55 6.59
C ASN A 166 -8.91 -1.40 6.49
N ARG A 167 -9.68 -2.40 6.90
CA ARG A 167 -11.14 -2.31 6.92
C ARG A 167 -11.64 -1.18 7.81
N ILE A 168 -11.08 -1.03 9.02
CA ILE A 168 -11.45 0.06 9.95
C ILE A 168 -11.22 1.42 9.29
N VAL A 169 -10.06 1.64 8.65
CA VAL A 169 -9.75 2.90 7.95
C VAL A 169 -10.71 3.15 6.79
N LEU A 170 -11.04 2.13 5.99
CA LEU A 170 -11.97 2.26 4.87
C LEU A 170 -13.40 2.56 5.35
N ASP A 171 -13.85 1.91 6.41
CA ASP A 171 -15.16 2.17 7.02
C ASP A 171 -15.25 3.59 7.60
N TYR A 172 -14.19 4.07 8.23
CA TYR A 172 -14.11 5.45 8.70
C TYR A 172 -14.27 6.44 7.53
N VAL A 173 -13.48 6.29 6.47
CA VAL A 173 -13.61 7.17 5.29
C VAL A 173 -15.01 7.12 4.70
N LYS A 174 -15.59 5.93 4.53
CA LYS A 174 -16.96 5.76 4.01
C LYS A 174 -18.02 6.41 4.88
N SER A 175 -17.80 6.48 6.20
CA SER A 175 -18.74 7.12 7.13
C SER A 175 -18.71 8.64 7.08
N LYS A 176 -17.67 9.23 6.51
CA LYS A 176 -17.48 10.69 6.43
C LYS A 176 -17.86 11.29 5.10
N TYR A 177 -17.88 10.48 4.04
CA TYR A 177 -18.12 10.90 2.65
C TYR A 177 -19.12 9.96 1.93
#